data_748da5ec036ceac6c5a7eb07d3859444
#
_entry.id   748da5ec036ceac6c5a7eb07d3859444
#
_cell.length_a   1.000
_cell.length_b   1.000
_cell.length_c   1.000
_cell.angle_alpha   90.00
_cell.angle_beta   90.00
_cell.angle_gamma   90.00
#
_symmetry.space_group_name_H-M   'P 1'
#
loop_
_entity.id
_entity.type
_entity.pdbx_description
1 polymer ?
#
loop_
_entity_poly.entity_id
_entity_poly.type
_entity_poly.pdbx_seq_one_letter_code
_entity_poly.pdbx_strand_id
1 'polypeptide(L)'
;MRICGVICEYNPFHRGHEKQLRQIRAALGEDTAVVCLMSGNFVQRGEPAVFDKRVRAQAAVLAGANLVLELPITKALSSAEGFARGGVEIFSRLGAVDTLAFGCESGDGVEILTAARVMCEPAYDAALRDILNTGVSYPAARQRALVMLGFDGGVLERPNDILGLEYCKAILQTGSRLRPLALLREGDYHAREAELENPSATSLRERLSCGENISDFVPAQAAEIYHGARQYDLLSGERAMLAGLRLLPEAAWSKTAHGSEGLWSKAMKAAREKRSLEGVIGATKSKRYPRTRIQRLLLCAFLGITQEDLKRPVSHVRALAFDETGRRILRRMRETGELPIVNAGEKPENGALYDLELRAGRLYPLFCRDDTIPDGNAEENLRIFLKK
;
A
#
# COMPACT_ATOMS: atom_id res chain seq x y z
N MET A 1 18.31 -19.98 -7.36
CA MET A 1 17.67 -19.24 -6.27
C MET A 1 16.34 -18.72 -6.80
N ARG A 2 15.24 -19.12 -6.20
CA ARG A 2 13.88 -18.57 -6.46
C ARG A 2 13.76 -17.21 -5.79
N ILE A 3 13.00 -16.30 -6.42
CA ILE A 3 12.78 -14.96 -5.88
C ILE A 3 11.27 -14.73 -5.79
N CYS A 4 10.78 -14.58 -4.56
CA CYS A 4 9.37 -14.33 -4.27
C CYS A 4 9.17 -12.85 -3.93
N GLY A 5 8.22 -12.20 -4.59
CA GLY A 5 7.79 -10.84 -4.31
C GLY A 5 6.62 -10.80 -3.33
N VAL A 6 6.60 -9.79 -2.47
CA VAL A 6 5.47 -9.44 -1.60
C VAL A 6 5.19 -7.95 -1.75
N ILE A 7 3.95 -7.56 -2.07
CA ILE A 7 3.52 -6.16 -2.06
C ILE A 7 2.91 -5.89 -0.69
N CYS A 8 3.44 -4.91 0.05
CA CYS A 8 3.12 -4.75 1.47
C CYS A 8 3.13 -3.29 1.93
N GLU A 9 2.64 -3.07 3.13
CA GLU A 9 2.71 -1.78 3.82
C GLU A 9 3.55 -1.84 5.10
N TYR A 10 3.51 -2.99 5.81
CA TYR A 10 4.18 -3.20 7.10
C TYR A 10 3.97 -2.03 8.08
N ASN A 11 2.74 -1.73 8.35
CA ASN A 11 2.32 -0.54 9.11
C ASN A 11 1.69 -0.88 10.49
N PRO A 12 2.48 -1.33 11.50
CA PRO A 12 3.90 -1.69 11.45
C PRO A 12 4.15 -3.13 10.97
N PHE A 13 5.44 -3.53 10.78
CA PHE A 13 5.83 -4.92 10.63
C PHE A 13 5.61 -5.67 11.95
N HIS A 14 5.02 -6.87 11.89
CA HIS A 14 4.65 -7.64 13.08
C HIS A 14 4.80 -9.16 12.88
N ARG A 15 4.59 -9.96 13.94
CA ARG A 15 4.77 -11.44 13.90
C ARG A 15 3.98 -12.12 12.78
N GLY A 16 2.77 -11.66 12.44
CA GLY A 16 2.01 -12.19 11.30
C GLY A 16 2.73 -12.01 9.96
N HIS A 17 3.46 -10.90 9.78
CA HIS A 17 4.28 -10.70 8.58
C HIS A 17 5.53 -11.58 8.59
N GLU A 18 6.20 -11.73 9.73
CA GLU A 18 7.31 -12.68 9.88
C GLU A 18 6.86 -14.11 9.57
N LYS A 19 5.68 -14.53 10.05
CA LYS A 19 5.08 -15.83 9.73
C LYS A 19 4.89 -15.99 8.23
N GLN A 20 4.40 -14.95 7.53
CA GLN A 20 4.27 -14.96 6.07
C GLN A 20 5.62 -15.21 5.37
N LEU A 21 6.70 -14.57 5.82
CA LEU A 21 8.04 -14.81 5.24
C LEU A 21 8.50 -16.26 5.44
N ARG A 22 8.20 -16.88 6.58
CA ARG A 22 8.47 -18.29 6.84
C ARG A 22 7.61 -19.21 5.97
N GLN A 23 6.31 -18.92 5.83
CA GLN A 23 5.40 -19.68 4.96
C GLN A 23 5.84 -19.66 3.49
N ILE A 24 6.35 -18.54 2.99
CA ILE A 24 6.90 -18.44 1.63
C ILE A 24 8.05 -19.46 1.46
N ARG A 25 9.00 -19.52 2.42
CA ARG A 25 10.13 -20.44 2.35
C ARG A 25 9.70 -21.90 2.49
N ALA A 26 8.75 -22.18 3.37
CA ALA A 26 8.19 -23.52 3.51
C ALA A 26 7.52 -24.01 2.20
N ALA A 27 6.82 -23.11 1.48
CA ALA A 27 6.13 -23.46 0.23
C ALA A 27 7.05 -23.55 -1.00
N LEU A 28 8.09 -22.72 -1.06
CA LEU A 28 8.94 -22.58 -2.26
C LEU A 28 10.36 -23.13 -2.09
N GLY A 29 10.76 -23.48 -0.88
CA GLY A 29 12.08 -23.96 -0.48
C GLY A 29 12.83 -22.92 0.36
N GLU A 30 13.63 -23.39 1.31
CA GLU A 30 14.36 -22.55 2.30
C GLU A 30 15.31 -21.53 1.63
N ASP A 31 15.87 -21.85 0.46
CA ASP A 31 16.74 -20.96 -0.33
C ASP A 31 15.97 -19.85 -1.07
N THR A 32 14.65 -19.76 -0.88
CA THR A 32 13.85 -18.73 -1.53
C THR A 32 14.16 -17.36 -0.94
N ALA A 33 14.58 -16.43 -1.80
CA ALA A 33 14.75 -15.05 -1.43
C ALA A 33 13.43 -14.28 -1.50
N VAL A 34 13.20 -13.40 -0.53
CA VAL A 34 11.98 -12.58 -0.47
C VAL A 34 12.29 -11.11 -0.73
N VAL A 35 11.62 -10.55 -1.73
CA VAL A 35 11.67 -9.13 -2.10
C VAL A 35 10.35 -8.48 -1.73
N CYS A 36 10.39 -7.49 -0.85
CA CYS A 36 9.23 -6.71 -0.44
C CYS A 36 9.16 -5.41 -1.27
N LEU A 37 8.02 -5.16 -1.91
CA LEU A 37 7.69 -3.87 -2.51
C LEU A 37 6.74 -3.16 -1.54
N MET A 38 7.30 -2.22 -0.76
CA MET A 38 6.64 -1.65 0.41
C MET A 38 6.22 -0.21 0.17
N SER A 39 4.98 0.14 0.53
CA SER A 39 4.52 1.55 0.56
C SER A 39 5.50 2.44 1.32
N GLY A 40 5.79 3.62 0.76
CA GLY A 40 6.60 4.65 1.40
C GLY A 40 5.96 5.18 2.69
N ASN A 41 6.14 6.45 2.97
CA ASN A 41 5.65 7.09 4.20
C ASN A 41 4.12 7.29 4.26
N PHE A 42 3.41 7.06 3.15
CA PHE A 42 1.95 7.08 3.09
C PHE A 42 1.42 5.75 2.57
N VAL A 43 0.30 5.30 3.13
CA VAL A 43 -0.26 3.98 2.89
C VAL A 43 -1.58 4.04 2.14
N GLN A 44 -2.01 2.92 1.56
CA GLN A 44 -3.14 2.79 0.63
C GLN A 44 -4.48 3.30 1.20
N ARG A 45 -4.65 3.28 2.51
CA ARG A 45 -5.85 3.82 3.16
C ARG A 45 -5.94 5.34 3.13
N GLY A 46 -4.88 6.05 2.70
CA GLY A 46 -4.85 7.51 2.64
C GLY A 46 -4.48 8.14 3.98
N GLU A 47 -3.50 7.56 4.65
CA GLU A 47 -2.99 8.02 5.93
C GLU A 47 -1.45 7.90 5.99
N PRO A 48 -0.76 8.61 6.89
CA PRO A 48 0.66 8.40 7.13
C PRO A 48 0.89 7.01 7.75
N ALA A 49 2.00 6.37 7.43
CA ALA A 49 2.45 5.18 8.12
C ALA A 49 2.87 5.54 9.55
N VAL A 50 2.64 4.64 10.51
CA VAL A 50 2.93 4.91 11.94
C VAL A 50 4.41 5.07 12.24
N PHE A 51 5.28 4.44 11.45
CA PHE A 51 6.74 4.60 11.48
C PHE A 51 7.25 4.96 10.09
N ASP A 52 8.37 5.72 10.06
CA ASP A 52 9.08 6.05 8.82
C ASP A 52 9.39 4.80 7.98
N LYS A 53 9.39 4.95 6.67
CA LYS A 53 9.63 3.85 5.74
C LYS A 53 10.98 3.14 5.94
N ARG A 54 12.03 3.87 6.40
CA ARG A 54 13.35 3.28 6.69
C ARG A 54 13.28 2.37 7.90
N VAL A 55 12.59 2.79 8.95
CA VAL A 55 12.35 2.01 10.17
C VAL A 55 11.60 0.72 9.84
N ARG A 56 10.56 0.81 9.02
CA ARG A 56 9.77 -0.37 8.61
C ARG A 56 10.55 -1.30 7.68
N ALA A 57 11.33 -0.76 6.76
CA ALA A 57 12.18 -1.54 5.87
C ALA A 57 13.30 -2.27 6.64
N GLN A 58 13.92 -1.60 7.60
CA GLN A 58 14.92 -2.18 8.49
C GLN A 58 14.33 -3.33 9.29
N ALA A 59 13.16 -3.13 9.92
CA ALA A 59 12.46 -4.18 10.66
C ALA A 59 12.18 -5.41 9.79
N ALA A 60 11.72 -5.21 8.55
CA ALA A 60 11.43 -6.30 7.61
C ALA A 60 12.71 -7.11 7.25
N VAL A 61 13.83 -6.43 6.96
CA VAL A 61 15.08 -7.12 6.61
C VAL A 61 15.67 -7.85 7.82
N LEU A 62 15.61 -7.29 9.01
CA LEU A 62 16.06 -7.96 10.23
C LEU A 62 15.22 -9.20 10.55
N ALA A 63 13.92 -9.17 10.21
CA ALA A 63 12.99 -10.27 10.38
C ALA A 63 12.97 -11.28 9.21
N GLY A 64 13.88 -11.13 8.23
CA GLY A 64 14.10 -12.17 7.21
C GLY A 64 13.69 -11.80 5.77
N ALA A 65 13.24 -10.59 5.47
CA ALA A 65 13.19 -10.13 4.08
C ALA A 65 14.61 -9.89 3.56
N ASN A 66 14.87 -10.20 2.28
CA ASN A 66 16.21 -10.04 1.71
C ASN A 66 16.40 -8.66 1.08
N LEU A 67 15.32 -8.09 0.50
CA LEU A 67 15.33 -6.79 -0.15
C LEU A 67 14.00 -6.08 0.07
N VAL A 68 14.04 -4.82 0.44
CA VAL A 68 12.87 -3.94 0.50
C VAL A 68 13.04 -2.81 -0.50
N LEU A 69 12.15 -2.76 -1.48
CA LEU A 69 12.00 -1.69 -2.47
C LEU A 69 10.82 -0.80 -2.09
N GLU A 70 10.87 0.47 -2.42
CA GLU A 70 9.77 1.41 -2.21
C GLU A 70 8.73 1.28 -3.33
N LEU A 71 7.48 1.03 -2.97
CA LEU A 71 6.35 1.18 -3.88
C LEU A 71 6.10 2.69 -4.09
N PRO A 72 6.18 3.20 -5.32
CA PRO A 72 5.99 4.61 -5.60
C PRO A 72 4.68 5.15 -5.05
N ILE A 73 4.69 6.39 -4.55
CA ILE A 73 3.55 7.02 -3.88
C ILE A 73 2.28 7.03 -4.72
N THR A 74 2.40 7.18 -6.04
CA THR A 74 1.27 7.17 -6.97
C THR A 74 0.58 5.80 -7.04
N LYS A 75 1.31 4.71 -6.77
CA LYS A 75 0.77 3.35 -6.71
C LYS A 75 0.31 3.01 -5.28
N ALA A 76 1.05 3.45 -4.26
CA ALA A 76 0.67 3.28 -2.86
C ALA A 76 -0.67 3.96 -2.53
N LEU A 77 -0.93 5.18 -3.03
CA LEU A 77 -2.18 5.92 -2.82
C LEU A 77 -3.27 5.63 -3.88
N SER A 78 -3.13 4.58 -4.66
CA SER A 78 -4.15 4.14 -5.62
C SER A 78 -5.30 3.35 -4.95
N SER A 79 -6.35 3.02 -5.73
CA SER A 79 -7.34 2.01 -5.34
C SER A 79 -6.67 0.64 -5.18
N ALA A 80 -7.38 -0.36 -4.61
CA ALA A 80 -6.86 -1.72 -4.52
C ALA A 80 -6.40 -2.25 -5.89
N GLU A 81 -7.18 -2.00 -6.94
CA GLU A 81 -6.82 -2.34 -8.32
C GLU A 81 -5.53 -1.63 -8.79
N GLY A 82 -5.43 -0.31 -8.61
CA GLY A 82 -4.24 0.45 -9.00
C GLY A 82 -3.00 0.10 -8.20
N PHE A 83 -3.16 -0.19 -6.90
CA PHE A 83 -2.11 -0.69 -6.02
C PHE A 83 -1.57 -2.05 -6.49
N ALA A 84 -2.48 -3.00 -6.74
CA ALA A 84 -2.12 -4.33 -7.21
C ALA A 84 -1.46 -4.29 -8.59
N ARG A 85 -2.09 -3.58 -9.55
CA ARG A 85 -1.55 -3.43 -10.89
C ARG A 85 -0.18 -2.78 -10.89
N GLY A 86 0.01 -1.70 -10.12
CA GLY A 86 1.29 -1.02 -10.00
C GLY A 86 2.39 -1.93 -9.45
N GLY A 87 2.09 -2.73 -8.43
CA GLY A 87 3.03 -3.68 -7.86
C GLY A 87 3.40 -4.82 -8.81
N VAL A 88 2.41 -5.40 -9.52
CA VAL A 88 2.62 -6.44 -10.53
C VAL A 88 3.47 -5.92 -11.70
N GLU A 89 3.16 -4.73 -12.24
CA GLU A 89 3.93 -4.09 -13.29
C GLU A 89 5.38 -3.84 -12.89
N ILE A 90 5.61 -3.37 -11.65
CA ILE A 90 6.96 -3.13 -11.11
C ILE A 90 7.74 -4.44 -11.04
N PHE A 91 7.21 -5.48 -10.39
CA PHE A 91 7.90 -6.76 -10.28
C PHE A 91 8.18 -7.40 -11.66
N SER A 92 7.24 -7.29 -12.60
CA SER A 92 7.43 -7.78 -13.97
C SER A 92 8.58 -7.07 -14.67
N ARG A 93 8.63 -5.74 -14.57
CA ARG A 93 9.67 -4.92 -15.21
C ARG A 93 11.03 -5.01 -14.52
N LEU A 94 11.09 -5.42 -13.24
CA LEU A 94 12.35 -5.72 -12.55
C LEU A 94 12.99 -7.04 -13.01
N GLY A 95 12.23 -7.92 -13.67
CA GLY A 95 12.72 -9.08 -14.42
C GLY A 95 13.33 -10.21 -13.59
N ALA A 96 13.33 -10.12 -12.26
CA ALA A 96 13.98 -11.09 -11.38
C ALA A 96 13.03 -11.87 -10.46
N VAL A 97 11.79 -11.41 -10.30
CA VAL A 97 10.79 -12.02 -9.41
C VAL A 97 9.99 -13.07 -10.18
N ASP A 98 9.88 -14.28 -9.61
CA ASP A 98 9.21 -15.43 -10.24
C ASP A 98 7.78 -15.64 -9.72
N THR A 99 7.56 -15.31 -8.43
CA THR A 99 6.33 -15.60 -7.70
C THR A 99 5.88 -14.36 -6.95
N LEU A 100 4.58 -14.09 -6.91
CA LEU A 100 3.97 -13.06 -6.07
C LEU A 100 3.17 -13.74 -4.96
N ALA A 101 3.66 -13.63 -3.72
CA ALA A 101 2.96 -14.15 -2.56
C ALA A 101 2.07 -13.08 -1.91
N PHE A 102 0.89 -13.49 -1.47
CA PHE A 102 -0.05 -12.66 -0.74
C PHE A 102 -0.82 -13.49 0.31
N GLY A 103 -1.25 -12.85 1.38
CA GLY A 103 -2.14 -13.47 2.36
C GLY A 103 -3.56 -13.55 1.83
N CYS A 104 -4.26 -14.64 2.11
CA CYS A 104 -5.70 -14.78 1.86
C CYS A 104 -6.39 -15.31 3.12
N GLU A 105 -7.65 -14.97 3.27
CA GLU A 105 -8.48 -15.35 4.42
C GLU A 105 -9.31 -16.61 4.12
N SER A 106 -9.65 -16.84 2.85
CA SER A 106 -10.34 -18.05 2.40
C SER A 106 -9.46 -19.31 2.44
N GLY A 107 -8.15 -19.14 2.32
CA GLY A 107 -7.21 -20.27 2.15
C GLY A 107 -7.23 -20.90 0.77
N ASP A 108 -8.11 -20.44 -0.13
CA ASP A 108 -8.30 -21.02 -1.46
C ASP A 108 -7.75 -20.10 -2.56
N GLY A 109 -6.47 -20.30 -2.90
CA GLY A 109 -5.83 -19.58 -4.01
C GLY A 109 -6.39 -19.96 -5.38
N VAL A 110 -7.01 -21.14 -5.54
CA VAL A 110 -7.61 -21.57 -6.79
C VAL A 110 -8.92 -20.83 -7.02
N GLU A 111 -9.73 -20.66 -5.97
CA GLU A 111 -10.95 -19.85 -6.01
C GLU A 111 -10.64 -18.41 -6.41
N ILE A 112 -9.66 -17.77 -5.74
CA ILE A 112 -9.21 -16.39 -6.02
C ILE A 112 -8.79 -16.26 -7.49
N LEU A 113 -7.93 -17.17 -7.99
CA LEU A 113 -7.47 -17.13 -9.38
C LEU A 113 -8.60 -17.33 -10.38
N THR A 114 -9.55 -18.22 -10.07
CA THR A 114 -10.70 -18.49 -10.93
C THR A 114 -11.63 -17.30 -11.00
N ALA A 115 -11.95 -16.68 -9.85
CA ALA A 115 -12.73 -15.44 -9.81
C ALA A 115 -12.03 -14.31 -10.58
N ALA A 116 -10.70 -14.19 -10.48
CA ALA A 116 -9.92 -13.21 -11.23
C ALA A 116 -10.03 -13.41 -12.75
N ARG A 117 -10.03 -14.66 -13.24
CA ARG A 117 -10.22 -14.98 -14.66
C ARG A 117 -11.58 -14.49 -15.15
N VAL A 118 -12.65 -14.84 -14.41
CA VAL A 118 -14.01 -14.37 -14.74
C VAL A 118 -14.10 -12.85 -14.79
N MET A 119 -13.47 -12.17 -13.84
CA MET A 119 -13.43 -10.71 -13.83
C MET A 119 -12.61 -10.08 -14.96
N CYS A 120 -11.83 -10.85 -15.70
CA CYS A 120 -11.15 -10.41 -16.92
C CYS A 120 -11.97 -10.68 -18.20
N GLU A 121 -13.13 -11.32 -18.11
CA GLU A 121 -13.96 -11.62 -19.27
C GLU A 121 -14.88 -10.45 -19.65
N PRO A 122 -15.16 -10.21 -20.94
CA PRO A 122 -16.07 -9.17 -21.40
C PRO A 122 -17.49 -9.26 -20.79
N ALA A 123 -17.94 -10.49 -20.50
CA ALA A 123 -19.23 -10.75 -19.86
C ALA A 123 -19.34 -10.12 -18.46
N TYR A 124 -18.25 -10.15 -17.69
CA TYR A 124 -18.21 -9.52 -16.38
C TYR A 124 -18.33 -7.99 -16.49
N ASP A 125 -17.64 -7.36 -17.43
CA ASP A 125 -17.70 -5.91 -17.64
C ASP A 125 -19.09 -5.46 -18.08
N ALA A 126 -19.79 -6.26 -18.87
CA ALA A 126 -21.17 -6.01 -19.25
C ALA A 126 -22.10 -6.08 -18.03
N ALA A 127 -22.06 -7.20 -17.29
CA ALA A 127 -22.86 -7.38 -16.09
C ALA A 127 -22.60 -6.28 -15.03
N LEU A 128 -21.35 -5.92 -14.82
CA LEU A 128 -20.96 -4.86 -13.87
C LEU A 128 -21.55 -3.50 -14.27
N ARG A 129 -21.50 -3.13 -15.55
CA ARG A 129 -22.08 -1.87 -16.06
C ARG A 129 -23.60 -1.83 -15.86
N ASP A 130 -24.28 -2.92 -16.21
CA ASP A 130 -25.74 -2.98 -16.08
C ASP A 130 -26.18 -2.85 -14.62
N ILE A 131 -25.47 -3.54 -13.70
CA ILE A 131 -25.76 -3.44 -12.27
C ILE A 131 -25.44 -2.03 -11.73
N LEU A 132 -24.35 -1.41 -12.16
CA LEU A 132 -24.00 -0.03 -11.73
C LEU A 132 -25.07 0.99 -12.16
N ASN A 133 -25.71 0.79 -13.32
CA ASN A 133 -26.80 1.66 -13.80
C ASN A 133 -28.05 1.58 -12.90
N THR A 134 -28.18 0.57 -12.05
CA THR A 134 -29.24 0.48 -11.04
C THR A 134 -29.00 1.36 -9.81
N GLY A 135 -27.83 2.05 -9.71
CA GLY A 135 -27.49 2.96 -8.62
C GLY A 135 -26.90 2.31 -7.39
N VAL A 136 -26.55 1.01 -7.44
CA VAL A 136 -25.86 0.33 -6.32
C VAL A 136 -24.38 0.78 -6.20
N SER A 137 -23.79 0.56 -5.02
CA SER A 137 -22.37 0.88 -4.83
C SER A 137 -21.46 -0.03 -5.66
N TYR A 138 -20.29 0.48 -6.04
CA TYR A 138 -19.31 -0.28 -6.83
C TYR A 138 -18.93 -1.64 -6.20
N PRO A 139 -18.64 -1.75 -4.86
CA PRO A 139 -18.40 -3.05 -4.24
C PRO A 139 -19.56 -4.03 -4.37
N ALA A 140 -20.80 -3.57 -4.13
CA ALA A 140 -21.99 -4.41 -4.27
C ALA A 140 -22.24 -4.81 -5.74
N ALA A 141 -21.96 -3.93 -6.70
CA ALA A 141 -22.09 -4.26 -8.12
C ALA A 141 -21.07 -5.33 -8.53
N ARG A 142 -19.84 -5.27 -8.07
CA ARG A 142 -18.81 -6.28 -8.32
C ARG A 142 -19.23 -7.67 -7.83
N GLN A 143 -19.72 -7.74 -6.59
CA GLN A 143 -20.19 -8.99 -5.99
C GLN A 143 -21.36 -9.57 -6.79
N ARG A 144 -22.37 -8.76 -7.11
CA ARG A 144 -23.53 -9.20 -7.89
C ARG A 144 -23.15 -9.66 -9.30
N ALA A 145 -22.19 -8.99 -9.94
CA ALA A 145 -21.72 -9.38 -11.27
C ALA A 145 -21.04 -10.77 -11.25
N LEU A 146 -20.23 -11.08 -10.22
CA LEU A 146 -19.66 -12.42 -10.04
C LEU A 146 -20.75 -13.47 -9.83
N VAL A 147 -21.74 -13.20 -8.96
CA VAL A 147 -22.85 -14.11 -8.69
C VAL A 147 -23.68 -14.38 -9.96
N MET A 148 -23.95 -13.36 -10.79
CA MET A 148 -24.63 -13.52 -12.07
C MET A 148 -23.89 -14.47 -13.03
N LEU A 149 -22.57 -14.54 -12.92
CA LEU A 149 -21.73 -15.41 -13.74
C LEU A 149 -21.46 -16.78 -13.08
N GLY A 150 -22.19 -17.11 -12.02
CA GLY A 150 -22.15 -18.42 -11.38
C GLY A 150 -21.04 -18.61 -10.35
N PHE A 151 -20.41 -17.51 -9.87
CA PHE A 151 -19.37 -17.57 -8.84
C PHE A 151 -19.87 -17.09 -7.48
N ASP A 152 -19.31 -17.67 -6.41
CA ASP A 152 -19.57 -17.14 -5.08
C ASP A 152 -18.97 -15.74 -4.95
N GLY A 153 -19.78 -14.77 -4.52
CA GLY A 153 -19.36 -13.41 -4.26
C GLY A 153 -18.56 -13.24 -2.97
N GLY A 154 -18.43 -14.26 -2.14
CA GLY A 154 -17.78 -14.22 -0.83
C GLY A 154 -16.31 -13.82 -0.85
N VAL A 155 -15.60 -14.08 -1.95
CA VAL A 155 -14.22 -13.62 -2.18
C VAL A 155 -14.08 -12.08 -2.13
N LEU A 156 -15.16 -11.33 -2.36
CA LEU A 156 -15.19 -9.86 -2.30
C LEU A 156 -15.62 -9.31 -0.93
N GLU A 157 -15.80 -10.13 0.08
CA GLU A 157 -16.17 -9.72 1.44
C GLU A 157 -14.95 -9.54 2.34
N ARG A 158 -13.84 -10.22 2.02
CA ARG A 158 -12.63 -10.29 2.84
C ARG A 158 -11.53 -9.39 2.28
N PRO A 159 -10.97 -8.46 3.06
CA PRO A 159 -10.02 -7.46 2.55
C PRO A 159 -8.76 -8.03 1.90
N ASN A 160 -8.20 -9.14 2.44
CA ASN A 160 -7.00 -9.74 1.85
C ASN A 160 -7.33 -10.55 0.60
N ASP A 161 -8.50 -11.22 0.55
CA ASP A 161 -8.97 -11.92 -0.65
C ASP A 161 -9.25 -10.93 -1.79
N ILE A 162 -9.80 -9.73 -1.48
CA ILE A 162 -9.95 -8.64 -2.47
C ILE A 162 -8.59 -8.25 -3.06
N LEU A 163 -7.56 -8.07 -2.22
CA LEU A 163 -6.22 -7.74 -2.73
C LEU A 163 -5.62 -8.89 -3.53
N GLY A 164 -5.75 -10.14 -3.05
CA GLY A 164 -5.33 -11.34 -3.78
C GLY A 164 -5.98 -11.44 -5.16
N LEU A 165 -7.29 -11.17 -5.23
CA LEU A 165 -8.05 -11.11 -6.46
C LEU A 165 -7.51 -10.03 -7.42
N GLU A 166 -7.24 -8.81 -6.92
CA GLU A 166 -6.69 -7.73 -7.74
C GLU A 166 -5.26 -8.06 -8.21
N TYR A 167 -4.43 -8.76 -7.42
CA TYR A 167 -3.12 -9.24 -7.87
C TYR A 167 -3.26 -10.26 -9.00
N CYS A 168 -4.12 -11.27 -8.85
CA CYS A 168 -4.37 -12.26 -9.88
C CYS A 168 -4.92 -11.63 -11.16
N LYS A 169 -5.88 -10.70 -11.04
CA LYS A 169 -6.42 -9.93 -12.16
C LYS A 169 -5.33 -9.11 -12.86
N ALA A 170 -4.48 -8.43 -12.12
CA ALA A 170 -3.38 -7.66 -12.68
C ALA A 170 -2.36 -8.55 -13.43
N ILE A 171 -2.01 -9.72 -12.89
CA ILE A 171 -1.15 -10.71 -13.56
C ILE A 171 -1.76 -11.13 -14.91
N LEU A 172 -3.05 -11.45 -14.94
CA LEU A 172 -3.75 -11.85 -16.16
C LEU A 172 -3.82 -10.73 -17.20
N GLN A 173 -4.21 -9.53 -16.78
CA GLN A 173 -4.40 -8.37 -17.67
C GLN A 173 -3.10 -7.81 -18.25
N THR A 174 -1.99 -7.92 -17.51
CA THR A 174 -0.69 -7.43 -17.98
C THR A 174 0.12 -8.49 -18.72
N GLY A 175 -0.36 -9.74 -18.78
CA GLY A 175 0.40 -10.86 -19.35
C GLY A 175 1.68 -11.16 -18.54
N SER A 176 1.69 -10.83 -17.26
CA SER A 176 2.84 -11.05 -16.39
C SER A 176 3.16 -12.53 -16.22
N ARG A 177 4.46 -12.87 -16.13
CA ARG A 177 4.94 -14.24 -15.86
C ARG A 177 4.96 -14.60 -14.37
N LEU A 178 4.57 -13.69 -13.50
CA LEU A 178 4.49 -13.94 -12.06
C LEU A 178 3.49 -15.06 -11.75
N ARG A 179 3.88 -15.98 -10.88
CA ARG A 179 2.97 -17.03 -10.38
C ARG A 179 2.37 -16.55 -9.07
N PRO A 180 1.04 -16.50 -8.94
CA PRO A 180 0.41 -16.14 -7.68
C PRO A 180 0.59 -17.27 -6.66
N LEU A 181 0.94 -16.92 -5.41
CA LEU A 181 1.01 -17.81 -4.27
C LEU A 181 0.14 -17.24 -3.14
N ALA A 182 -1.04 -17.83 -2.98
CA ALA A 182 -1.92 -17.52 -1.87
C ALA A 182 -1.47 -18.25 -0.61
N LEU A 183 -1.31 -17.54 0.49
CA LEU A 183 -0.92 -18.09 1.80
C LEU A 183 -2.06 -17.87 2.77
N LEU A 184 -2.52 -18.95 3.43
CA LEU A 184 -3.57 -18.84 4.43
C LEU A 184 -3.12 -17.91 5.56
N ARG A 185 -3.91 -16.89 5.81
CA ARG A 185 -3.75 -15.98 6.92
C ARG A 185 -4.60 -16.46 8.09
N GLU A 186 -3.98 -16.85 9.17
CA GLU A 186 -4.66 -17.15 10.41
C GLU A 186 -4.94 -15.84 11.21
N GLY A 187 -6.03 -15.81 11.96
CA GLY A 187 -6.46 -14.68 12.78
C GLY A 187 -7.46 -13.74 12.09
N ASP A 188 -8.22 -13.00 12.90
CA ASP A 188 -9.22 -12.05 12.41
C ASP A 188 -8.58 -10.71 12.06
N TYR A 189 -8.71 -10.29 10.78
CA TYR A 189 -8.23 -8.99 10.30
C TYR A 189 -8.87 -7.80 11.03
N HIS A 190 -10.08 -7.97 11.51
CA HIS A 190 -10.86 -6.95 12.23
C HIS A 190 -10.80 -7.09 13.76
N ALA A 191 -10.05 -8.07 14.28
CA ALA A 191 -9.89 -8.20 15.72
C ALA A 191 -9.36 -6.90 16.33
N ARG A 192 -10.11 -6.32 17.26
CA ARG A 192 -9.70 -5.13 18.01
C ARG A 192 -8.68 -5.47 19.08
N GLU A 193 -8.75 -6.68 19.64
CA GLU A 193 -7.74 -7.19 20.55
C GLU A 193 -6.59 -7.82 19.75
N ALA A 194 -5.38 -7.44 20.08
CA ALA A 194 -4.19 -7.97 19.43
C ALA A 194 -3.93 -9.39 19.95
N GLU A 195 -4.01 -10.37 19.05
CA GLU A 195 -3.55 -11.72 19.33
C GLU A 195 -2.01 -11.78 19.25
N LEU A 196 -1.37 -12.45 20.22
CA LEU A 196 0.10 -12.52 20.30
C LEU A 196 0.73 -13.14 19.04
N GLU A 197 0.14 -14.22 18.53
CA GLU A 197 0.67 -14.96 17.39
C GLU A 197 0.27 -14.38 16.02
N ASN A 198 -0.93 -13.79 15.93
CA ASN A 198 -1.50 -13.26 14.70
C ASN A 198 -2.06 -11.84 14.89
N PRO A 199 -1.24 -10.85 15.30
CA PRO A 199 -1.73 -9.49 15.52
C PRO A 199 -2.18 -8.85 14.21
N SER A 200 -3.19 -7.98 14.29
CA SER A 200 -3.54 -7.13 13.16
C SER A 200 -2.76 -5.81 13.21
N ALA A 201 -2.34 -5.29 12.05
CA ALA A 201 -1.68 -3.99 12.00
C ALA A 201 -2.59 -2.85 12.53
N THR A 202 -3.92 -3.01 12.44
CA THR A 202 -4.89 -2.04 12.95
C THR A 202 -4.89 -2.03 14.48
N SER A 203 -4.99 -3.20 15.14
CA SER A 203 -4.94 -3.27 16.61
C SER A 203 -3.63 -2.72 17.17
N LEU A 204 -2.49 -2.98 16.48
CA LEU A 204 -1.21 -2.43 16.91
C LEU A 204 -1.13 -0.90 16.79
N ARG A 205 -1.71 -0.31 15.73
CA ARG A 205 -1.79 1.15 15.62
C ARG A 205 -2.71 1.76 16.69
N GLU A 206 -3.82 1.10 17.03
CA GLU A 206 -4.71 1.52 18.13
C GLU A 206 -3.96 1.50 19.47
N ARG A 207 -3.20 0.44 19.78
CA ARG A 207 -2.36 0.36 20.99
C ARG A 207 -1.32 1.48 21.03
N LEU A 208 -0.60 1.69 19.95
CA LEU A 208 0.38 2.79 19.83
C LEU A 208 -0.30 4.16 20.02
N SER A 209 -1.51 4.36 19.51
CA SER A 209 -2.25 5.61 19.70
C SER A 209 -2.62 5.87 21.16
N CYS A 210 -2.81 4.81 21.95
CA CYS A 210 -3.03 4.87 23.40
C CYS A 210 -1.72 4.95 24.21
N GLY A 211 -0.55 4.99 23.56
CA GLY A 211 0.75 4.99 24.25
C GLY A 211 1.19 3.62 24.77
N GLU A 212 0.53 2.54 24.33
CA GLU A 212 0.83 1.19 24.77
C GLU A 212 2.03 0.59 23.99
N ASN A 213 2.74 -0.32 24.66
CA ASN A 213 3.84 -1.06 24.06
C ASN A 213 3.32 -2.16 23.13
N ILE A 214 4.03 -2.39 22.02
CA ILE A 214 3.73 -3.45 21.03
C ILE A 214 4.84 -4.52 20.93
N SER A 215 5.83 -4.50 21.81
CA SER A 215 7.03 -5.38 21.74
C SER A 215 6.67 -6.87 21.67
N ASP A 216 5.60 -7.30 22.35
CA ASP A 216 5.17 -8.70 22.37
C ASP A 216 4.55 -9.18 21.05
N PHE A 217 4.14 -8.26 20.20
CA PHE A 217 3.43 -8.52 18.93
C PHE A 217 4.34 -8.42 17.69
N VAL A 218 5.58 -8.02 17.88
CA VAL A 218 6.55 -7.85 16.81
C VAL A 218 7.79 -8.74 17.06
N PRO A 219 8.58 -9.06 16.04
CA PRO A 219 9.87 -9.72 16.25
C PRO A 219 10.80 -8.89 17.15
N ALA A 220 11.64 -9.55 17.97
CA ALA A 220 12.51 -8.88 18.95
C ALA A 220 13.36 -7.76 18.31
N GLN A 221 13.95 -8.02 17.14
CA GLN A 221 14.76 -7.05 16.41
C GLN A 221 13.93 -5.83 15.93
N ALA A 222 12.66 -6.03 15.61
CA ALA A 222 11.76 -4.94 15.26
C ALA A 222 11.35 -4.14 16.50
N ALA A 223 11.15 -4.80 17.64
CA ALA A 223 10.83 -4.15 18.92
C ALA A 223 11.92 -3.15 19.35
N GLU A 224 13.19 -3.54 19.23
CA GLU A 224 14.34 -2.68 19.53
C GLU A 224 14.33 -1.39 18.68
N ILE A 225 14.04 -1.53 17.37
CA ILE A 225 14.00 -0.40 16.45
C ILE A 225 12.80 0.50 16.74
N TYR A 226 11.63 -0.08 17.01
CA TYR A 226 10.40 0.70 17.25
C TYR A 226 10.42 1.45 18.57
N HIS A 227 11.14 0.94 19.58
CA HIS A 227 11.27 1.59 20.88
C HIS A 227 11.85 3.01 20.79
N GLY A 228 12.81 3.23 19.88
CA GLY A 228 13.42 4.56 19.68
C GLY A 228 12.87 5.34 18.49
N ALA A 229 11.87 4.78 17.77
CA ALA A 229 11.37 5.39 16.55
C ALA A 229 10.23 6.39 16.82
N ARG A 230 10.25 7.51 16.10
CA ARG A 230 9.16 8.48 16.11
C ARG A 230 7.90 7.87 15.49
N GLN A 231 6.75 8.24 16.06
CA GLN A 231 5.45 7.81 15.60
C GLN A 231 4.74 8.92 14.85
N TYR A 232 3.91 8.53 13.88
CA TYR A 232 3.18 9.45 13.02
C TYR A 232 1.72 9.03 12.93
N ASP A 233 0.82 9.99 12.91
CA ASP A 233 -0.60 9.76 12.72
C ASP A 233 -1.31 10.93 12.03
N LEU A 234 -2.54 10.67 11.60
CA LEU A 234 -3.33 11.66 10.88
C LEU A 234 -3.76 12.83 11.78
N LEU A 235 -3.96 12.57 13.07
CA LEU A 235 -4.43 13.58 14.04
C LEU A 235 -3.37 14.65 14.28
N SER A 236 -2.11 14.25 14.43
CA SER A 236 -0.97 15.19 14.58
C SER A 236 -0.84 16.12 13.38
N GLY A 237 -1.05 15.60 12.15
CA GLY A 237 -1.02 16.39 10.91
C GLY A 237 -2.31 17.13 10.56
N GLU A 238 -3.38 17.02 11.34
CA GLU A 238 -4.70 17.52 10.99
C GLU A 238 -4.71 19.01 10.65
N ARG A 239 -4.05 19.84 11.47
CA ARG A 239 -4.02 21.31 11.25
C ARG A 239 -3.28 21.67 9.97
N ALA A 240 -2.16 21.00 9.69
CA ALA A 240 -1.39 21.21 8.47
C ALA A 240 -2.22 20.81 7.22
N MET A 241 -2.88 19.65 7.28
CA MET A 241 -3.76 19.21 6.19
C MET A 241 -4.91 20.18 5.98
N LEU A 242 -5.63 20.59 7.03
CA LEU A 242 -6.75 21.54 6.89
C LEU A 242 -6.28 22.88 6.31
N ALA A 243 -5.11 23.38 6.73
CA ALA A 243 -4.54 24.60 6.16
C ALA A 243 -4.26 24.43 4.66
N GLY A 244 -3.57 23.38 4.27
CA GLY A 244 -3.27 23.08 2.86
C GLY A 244 -4.53 22.91 2.02
N LEU A 245 -5.51 22.15 2.51
CA LEU A 245 -6.78 21.92 1.82
C LEU A 245 -7.61 23.22 1.62
N ARG A 246 -7.59 24.13 2.58
CA ARG A 246 -8.29 25.42 2.50
C ARG A 246 -7.62 26.40 1.55
N LEU A 247 -6.30 26.36 1.45
CA LEU A 247 -5.52 27.20 0.54
C LEU A 247 -5.54 26.69 -0.91
N LEU A 248 -5.87 25.40 -1.11
CA LEU A 248 -5.85 24.80 -2.44
C LEU A 248 -6.93 25.44 -3.35
N PRO A 249 -6.55 25.99 -4.52
CA PRO A 249 -7.50 26.59 -5.45
C PRO A 249 -8.39 25.53 -6.10
N GLU A 250 -9.59 25.94 -6.53
CA GLU A 250 -10.58 25.05 -7.13
C GLU A 250 -10.04 24.30 -8.37
N ALA A 251 -9.24 24.98 -9.19
CA ALA A 251 -8.60 24.38 -10.36
C ALA A 251 -7.64 23.23 -10.01
N ALA A 252 -7.02 23.25 -8.82
CA ALA A 252 -6.20 22.15 -8.33
C ALA A 252 -7.07 21.03 -7.73
N TRP A 253 -8.12 21.38 -6.99
CA TRP A 253 -9.08 20.41 -6.49
C TRP A 253 -9.71 19.56 -7.60
N SER A 254 -10.11 20.19 -8.72
CA SER A 254 -10.74 19.50 -9.85
C SER A 254 -9.83 18.45 -10.53
N LYS A 255 -8.51 18.60 -10.40
CA LYS A 255 -7.50 17.67 -10.93
C LYS A 255 -7.06 16.60 -9.93
N THR A 256 -7.44 16.72 -8.66
CA THR A 256 -6.98 15.84 -7.58
C THR A 256 -7.40 14.41 -7.84
N ALA A 257 -6.48 13.47 -7.55
CA ALA A 257 -6.74 12.04 -7.62
C ALA A 257 -7.94 11.64 -6.74
N HIS A 258 -8.69 10.63 -7.16
CA HIS A 258 -9.91 10.11 -6.51
C HIS A 258 -11.11 11.06 -6.46
N GLY A 259 -10.99 12.28 -7.01
CA GLY A 259 -12.03 13.32 -6.96
C GLY A 259 -13.12 13.25 -8.03
N SER A 260 -13.13 12.22 -8.90
CA SER A 260 -14.11 12.09 -9.99
C SER A 260 -15.56 12.17 -9.52
N GLU A 261 -16.48 12.38 -10.46
CA GLU A 261 -17.93 12.42 -10.23
C GLU A 261 -18.39 13.54 -9.26
N GLY A 262 -17.65 14.66 -9.25
CA GLY A 262 -17.97 15.80 -8.38
C GLY A 262 -17.57 15.62 -6.91
N LEU A 263 -16.92 14.50 -6.53
CA LEU A 263 -16.51 14.24 -5.16
C LEU A 263 -15.51 15.30 -4.66
N TRP A 264 -14.60 15.77 -5.53
CA TRP A 264 -13.66 16.83 -5.21
C TRP A 264 -14.36 18.13 -4.75
N SER A 265 -15.46 18.54 -5.42
CA SER A 265 -16.20 19.76 -5.09
C SER A 265 -16.87 19.65 -3.72
N LYS A 266 -17.47 18.48 -3.42
CA LYS A 266 -18.06 18.20 -2.11
C LYS A 266 -17.00 18.20 -0.99
N ALA A 267 -15.84 17.59 -1.24
CA ALA A 267 -14.72 17.55 -0.29
C ALA A 267 -14.13 18.96 -0.06
N MET A 268 -13.97 19.76 -1.13
CA MET A 268 -13.50 21.14 -1.04
C MET A 268 -14.43 22.00 -0.18
N LYS A 269 -15.75 21.94 -0.42
CA LYS A 269 -16.73 22.66 0.40
C LYS A 269 -16.64 22.23 1.86
N ALA A 270 -16.60 20.92 2.13
CA ALA A 270 -16.48 20.40 3.48
C ALA A 270 -15.17 20.84 4.17
N ALA A 271 -14.03 20.85 3.45
CA ALA A 271 -12.74 21.31 4.00
C ALA A 271 -12.74 22.79 4.41
N ARG A 272 -13.51 23.62 3.70
CA ARG A 272 -13.69 25.05 4.04
C ARG A 272 -14.61 25.26 5.25
N GLU A 273 -15.61 24.40 5.46
CA GLU A 273 -16.65 24.56 6.48
C GLU A 273 -16.33 23.80 7.79
N LYS A 274 -15.71 22.62 7.72
CA LYS A 274 -15.53 21.76 8.88
C LYS A 274 -14.24 22.09 9.64
N ARG A 275 -14.25 21.79 10.95
CA ARG A 275 -13.15 22.13 11.88
C ARG A 275 -12.14 21.00 12.08
N SER A 276 -12.46 19.78 11.60
CA SER A 276 -11.62 18.61 11.70
C SER A 276 -11.64 17.78 10.42
N LEU A 277 -10.61 16.95 10.18
CA LEU A 277 -10.60 16.02 9.06
C LEU A 277 -11.73 14.99 9.16
N GLU A 278 -12.05 14.54 10.36
CA GLU A 278 -13.19 13.64 10.58
C GLU A 278 -14.52 14.30 10.18
N GLY A 279 -14.68 15.58 10.52
CA GLY A 279 -15.83 16.38 10.07
C GLY A 279 -15.89 16.53 8.55
N VAL A 280 -14.75 16.72 7.88
CA VAL A 280 -14.66 16.78 6.40
C VAL A 280 -15.05 15.43 5.80
N ILE A 281 -14.50 14.32 6.32
CA ILE A 281 -14.81 12.95 5.86
C ILE A 281 -16.30 12.67 6.04
N GLY A 282 -16.85 12.93 7.22
CA GLY A 282 -18.25 12.68 7.54
C GLY A 282 -19.22 13.47 6.61
N ALA A 283 -18.93 14.74 6.35
CA ALA A 283 -19.73 15.60 5.45
C ALA A 283 -19.61 15.16 3.97
N THR A 284 -18.48 14.55 3.59
CA THR A 284 -18.21 14.09 2.21
C THR A 284 -18.76 12.70 1.95
N LYS A 285 -18.77 11.81 2.97
CA LYS A 285 -19.19 10.41 2.88
C LYS A 285 -20.60 10.24 2.34
N SER A 286 -20.82 9.17 1.58
CA SER A 286 -22.14 8.73 1.10
C SER A 286 -22.10 7.22 0.86
N LYS A 287 -23.26 6.61 0.55
CA LYS A 287 -23.31 5.17 0.16
C LYS A 287 -22.40 4.86 -1.06
N ARG A 288 -22.23 5.83 -1.96
CA ARG A 288 -21.42 5.68 -3.18
C ARG A 288 -19.92 5.84 -2.92
N TYR A 289 -19.52 6.65 -1.92
CA TYR A 289 -18.13 7.00 -1.67
C TYR A 289 -17.70 6.51 -0.29
N PRO A 290 -16.94 5.39 -0.21
CA PRO A 290 -16.46 4.85 1.06
C PRO A 290 -15.40 5.77 1.68
N ARG A 291 -15.25 5.68 3.01
CA ARG A 291 -14.32 6.46 3.82
C ARG A 291 -12.89 6.48 3.24
N THR A 292 -12.36 5.32 2.90
CA THR A 292 -10.98 5.19 2.39
C THR A 292 -10.74 5.93 1.07
N ARG A 293 -11.76 6.03 0.19
CA ARG A 293 -11.66 6.85 -1.03
C ARG A 293 -11.56 8.34 -0.70
N ILE A 294 -12.31 8.80 0.31
CA ILE A 294 -12.28 10.20 0.73
C ILE A 294 -10.95 10.52 1.42
N GLN A 295 -10.45 9.63 2.27
CA GLN A 295 -9.14 9.80 2.90
C GLN A 295 -8.04 9.93 1.84
N ARG A 296 -8.00 9.04 0.83
CA ARG A 296 -7.07 9.17 -0.30
C ARG A 296 -7.23 10.49 -1.05
N LEU A 297 -8.47 10.91 -1.34
CA LEU A 297 -8.73 12.19 -1.99
C LEU A 297 -8.14 13.36 -1.21
N LEU A 298 -8.41 13.44 0.10
CA LEU A 298 -7.91 14.53 0.96
C LEU A 298 -6.38 14.51 1.05
N LEU A 299 -5.79 13.34 1.22
CA LEU A 299 -4.33 13.21 1.27
C LEU A 299 -3.70 13.55 -0.09
N CYS A 300 -4.26 13.07 -1.20
CA CYS A 300 -3.78 13.43 -2.54
C CYS A 300 -3.92 14.94 -2.82
N ALA A 301 -4.99 15.58 -2.37
CA ALA A 301 -5.16 17.03 -2.45
C ALA A 301 -4.06 17.77 -1.66
N PHE A 302 -3.78 17.33 -0.45
CA PHE A 302 -2.72 17.89 0.39
C PHE A 302 -1.32 17.71 -0.20
N LEU A 303 -1.04 16.51 -0.75
CA LEU A 303 0.24 16.19 -1.39
C LEU A 303 0.36 16.74 -2.82
N GLY A 304 -0.71 17.26 -3.41
CA GLY A 304 -0.74 17.75 -4.79
C GLY A 304 -0.63 16.63 -5.84
N ILE A 305 -1.18 15.45 -5.55
CA ILE A 305 -1.22 14.30 -6.47
C ILE A 305 -2.48 14.37 -7.31
N THR A 306 -2.31 14.37 -8.62
CA THR A 306 -3.41 14.47 -9.58
C THR A 306 -3.87 13.10 -10.11
N GLN A 307 -5.03 13.07 -10.77
CA GLN A 307 -5.52 11.88 -11.46
C GLN A 307 -4.55 11.42 -12.58
N GLU A 308 -3.88 12.36 -13.22
CA GLU A 308 -2.87 12.04 -14.26
C GLU A 308 -1.61 11.41 -13.66
N ASP A 309 -1.20 11.83 -12.46
CA ASP A 309 -0.03 11.23 -11.79
C ASP A 309 -0.27 9.75 -11.45
N LEU A 310 -1.51 9.36 -11.09
CA LEU A 310 -1.85 7.95 -10.86
C LEU A 310 -1.74 7.09 -12.13
N LYS A 311 -2.01 7.68 -13.30
CA LYS A 311 -1.97 6.99 -14.60
C LYS A 311 -0.56 6.85 -15.16
N ARG A 312 0.36 7.73 -14.77
CA ARG A 312 1.74 7.72 -15.29
C ARG A 312 2.42 6.38 -15.03
N PRO A 313 3.16 5.86 -16.01
CA PRO A 313 4.03 4.71 -15.80
C PRO A 313 5.06 5.00 -14.69
N VAL A 314 5.41 3.96 -13.95
CA VAL A 314 6.49 4.06 -12.96
C VAL A 314 7.82 4.22 -13.70
N SER A 315 8.57 5.28 -13.37
CA SER A 315 9.86 5.60 -14.00
C SER A 315 11.04 4.95 -13.30
N HIS A 316 10.93 4.68 -11.98
CA HIS A 316 11.98 4.09 -11.16
C HIS A 316 11.40 3.51 -9.87
N VAL A 317 12.19 2.70 -9.18
CA VAL A 317 11.97 2.29 -7.79
C VAL A 317 13.21 2.59 -6.97
N ARG A 318 13.05 2.68 -5.65
CA ARG A 318 14.15 2.96 -4.71
C ARG A 318 14.37 1.78 -3.78
N ALA A 319 15.64 1.41 -3.55
CA ALA A 319 16.00 0.44 -2.53
C ALA A 319 16.02 1.13 -1.14
N LEU A 320 15.35 0.52 -0.16
CA LEU A 320 15.28 1.03 1.22
C LEU A 320 16.17 0.25 2.17
N ALA A 321 16.19 -1.08 2.05
CA ALA A 321 16.96 -1.95 2.91
C ALA A 321 17.26 -3.28 2.22
N PHE A 322 18.40 -3.91 2.51
CA PHE A 322 18.74 -5.25 2.01
C PHE A 322 19.81 -5.93 2.85
N ASP A 323 19.91 -7.26 2.72
CA ASP A 323 21.02 -8.10 3.19
C ASP A 323 21.94 -8.48 2.01
N GLU A 324 22.93 -9.34 2.24
CA GLU A 324 23.87 -9.78 1.19
C GLU A 324 23.17 -10.54 0.05
N THR A 325 22.10 -11.29 0.32
CA THR A 325 21.28 -11.92 -0.72
C THR A 325 20.52 -10.87 -1.53
N GLY A 326 19.92 -9.88 -0.85
CA GLY A 326 19.27 -8.75 -1.49
C GLY A 326 20.19 -7.94 -2.38
N ARG A 327 21.47 -7.78 -2.00
CA ARG A 327 22.49 -7.15 -2.82
C ARG A 327 22.72 -7.88 -4.15
N ARG A 328 22.77 -9.22 -4.11
CA ARG A 328 22.87 -10.05 -5.34
C ARG A 328 21.62 -9.94 -6.20
N ILE A 329 20.43 -9.86 -5.59
CA ILE A 329 19.16 -9.65 -6.29
C ILE A 329 19.12 -8.28 -6.97
N LEU A 330 19.52 -7.21 -6.27
CA LEU A 330 19.62 -5.86 -6.84
C LEU A 330 20.52 -5.83 -8.08
N ARG A 331 21.67 -6.51 -8.03
CA ARG A 331 22.55 -6.65 -9.19
C ARG A 331 21.83 -7.34 -10.35
N ARG A 332 21.19 -8.49 -10.09
CA ARG A 332 20.42 -9.22 -11.10
C ARG A 332 19.30 -8.35 -11.71
N MET A 333 18.54 -7.63 -10.88
CA MET A 333 17.48 -6.72 -11.35
C MET A 333 18.01 -5.60 -12.27
N ARG A 334 19.21 -5.08 -11.99
CA ARG A 334 19.85 -4.07 -12.84
C ARG A 334 20.34 -4.63 -14.17
N GLU A 335 20.71 -5.92 -14.21
CA GLU A 335 21.18 -6.61 -15.42
C GLU A 335 20.02 -7.09 -16.30
N THR A 336 18.88 -7.48 -15.72
CA THR A 336 17.78 -8.13 -16.45
C THR A 336 16.50 -7.30 -16.52
N GLY A 337 16.37 -6.28 -15.69
CA GLY A 337 15.15 -5.48 -15.58
C GLY A 337 15.17 -4.27 -16.52
N GLU A 338 13.96 -3.80 -16.83
CA GLU A 338 13.73 -2.59 -17.64
C GLU A 338 13.46 -1.36 -16.75
N LEU A 339 13.25 -1.57 -15.45
CA LEU A 339 12.91 -0.50 -14.52
C LEU A 339 14.16 -0.07 -13.73
N PRO A 340 14.58 1.21 -13.83
CA PRO A 340 15.70 1.73 -13.06
C PRO A 340 15.50 1.59 -11.55
N ILE A 341 16.55 1.17 -10.86
CA ILE A 341 16.61 1.16 -9.38
C ILE A 341 17.55 2.28 -8.95
N VAL A 342 16.96 3.32 -8.34
CA VAL A 342 17.67 4.52 -7.90
C VAL A 342 18.34 4.27 -6.55
N ASN A 343 19.58 4.69 -6.40
CA ASN A 343 20.27 4.67 -5.11
C ASN A 343 19.85 5.87 -4.25
N ALA A 344 20.16 5.81 -2.96
CA ALA A 344 19.97 6.94 -2.06
C ALA A 344 20.77 8.18 -2.56
N GLY A 345 20.09 9.31 -2.62
CA GLY A 345 20.69 10.57 -3.08
C GLY A 345 20.80 10.76 -4.59
N GLU A 346 20.50 9.75 -5.41
CA GLU A 346 20.47 9.87 -6.87
C GLU A 346 19.13 10.43 -7.36
N LYS A 347 19.19 11.37 -8.30
CA LYS A 347 18.01 11.89 -8.99
C LYS A 347 17.81 11.09 -10.29
N PRO A 348 16.62 10.48 -10.52
CA PRO A 348 16.32 9.77 -11.76
C PRO A 348 16.17 10.74 -12.93
N GLU A 349 16.41 10.26 -14.16
CA GLU A 349 16.27 11.07 -15.38
C GLU A 349 14.87 11.67 -15.53
N ASN A 350 13.83 10.89 -15.26
CA ASN A 350 12.44 11.38 -15.21
C ASN A 350 12.08 11.80 -13.79
N GLY A 351 12.18 13.10 -13.50
CA GLY A 351 12.01 13.67 -12.17
C GLY A 351 10.57 13.79 -11.66
N ALA A 352 9.53 13.67 -12.52
CA ALA A 352 8.16 13.97 -12.11
C ALA A 352 7.65 13.13 -10.93
N LEU A 353 7.92 11.81 -10.94
CA LEU A 353 7.60 10.93 -9.82
C LEU A 353 8.49 11.25 -8.60
N TYR A 354 9.76 11.47 -8.81
CA TYR A 354 10.71 11.82 -7.76
C TYR A 354 10.33 13.14 -7.06
N ASP A 355 9.90 14.16 -7.82
CA ASP A 355 9.45 15.43 -7.26
C ASP A 355 8.19 15.27 -6.38
N LEU A 356 7.30 14.34 -6.73
CA LEU A 356 6.15 13.97 -5.88
C LEU A 356 6.61 13.27 -4.59
N GLU A 357 7.57 12.35 -4.69
CA GLU A 357 8.13 11.64 -3.54
C GLU A 357 8.88 12.58 -2.60
N LEU A 358 9.68 13.51 -3.14
CA LEU A 358 10.34 14.56 -2.35
C LEU A 358 9.31 15.44 -1.61
N ARG A 359 8.26 15.88 -2.31
CA ARG A 359 7.19 16.66 -1.68
C ARG A 359 6.50 15.89 -0.56
N ALA A 360 6.17 14.64 -0.80
CA ALA A 360 5.57 13.78 0.20
C ALA A 360 6.51 13.57 1.40
N GLY A 361 7.80 13.36 1.16
CA GLY A 361 8.83 13.26 2.20
C GLY A 361 8.96 14.52 3.06
N ARG A 362 8.89 15.71 2.44
CA ARG A 362 8.91 16.99 3.14
C ARG A 362 7.66 17.25 4.00
N LEU A 363 6.51 16.68 3.61
CA LEU A 363 5.25 16.87 4.33
C LEU A 363 5.01 15.79 5.39
N TYR A 364 5.63 14.62 5.29
CA TYR A 364 5.45 13.53 6.25
C TYR A 364 5.83 13.89 7.68
N PRO A 365 6.92 14.64 7.97
CA PRO A 365 7.26 15.08 9.32
C PRO A 365 6.15 15.85 10.04
N LEU A 366 5.26 16.53 9.32
CA LEU A 366 4.13 17.26 9.89
C LEU A 366 3.08 16.35 10.59
N PHE A 367 3.17 15.05 10.39
CA PHE A 367 2.33 14.04 11.03
C PHE A 367 2.99 13.41 12.27
N CYS A 368 4.19 13.91 12.68
CA CYS A 368 4.89 13.43 13.86
C CYS A 368 4.09 13.70 15.12
N ARG A 369 4.07 12.74 16.04
CA ARG A 369 3.38 12.85 17.34
C ARG A 369 4.20 13.59 18.40
N ASP A 370 5.53 13.73 18.17
CA ASP A 370 6.41 14.44 19.06
C ASP A 370 6.16 15.96 18.99
N ASP A 371 6.41 16.66 20.07
CA ASP A 371 6.32 18.14 20.11
C ASP A 371 7.32 18.81 19.16
N THR A 372 8.45 18.15 18.88
CA THR A 372 9.46 18.61 17.94
C THR A 372 9.31 17.91 16.60
N ILE A 373 8.83 18.65 15.61
CA ILE A 373 8.67 18.15 14.23
C ILE A 373 10.07 17.96 13.59
N PRO A 374 10.36 16.79 12.99
CA PRO A 374 11.59 16.58 12.23
C PRO A 374 11.69 17.51 11.02
N ASP A 375 12.92 17.76 10.53
CA ASP A 375 13.11 18.49 9.29
C ASP A 375 12.52 17.76 8.07
N GLY A 376 12.27 18.49 6.99
CA GLY A 376 11.67 17.96 5.76
C GLY A 376 12.65 17.31 4.78
N ASN A 377 13.95 17.16 5.12
CA ASN A 377 14.99 16.75 4.16
C ASN A 377 15.31 15.25 4.22
N ALA A 378 14.46 14.45 4.87
CA ALA A 378 14.69 13.01 5.05
C ALA A 378 14.82 12.24 3.73
N GLU A 379 14.12 12.66 2.67
CA GLU A 379 14.21 12.04 1.34
C GLU A 379 15.55 12.31 0.65
N GLU A 380 16.04 13.55 0.73
CA GLU A 380 17.30 13.97 0.14
C GLU A 380 18.50 13.34 0.87
N ASN A 381 18.32 13.04 2.16
CA ASN A 381 19.31 12.40 3.04
C ASN A 381 19.04 10.90 3.25
N LEU A 382 18.22 10.29 2.42
CA LEU A 382 17.87 8.88 2.53
C LEU A 382 19.13 8.00 2.48
N ARG A 383 19.31 7.16 3.51
CA ARG A 383 20.37 6.14 3.55
C ARG A 383 19.74 4.76 3.52
N ILE A 384 20.30 3.91 2.68
CA ILE A 384 19.88 2.52 2.58
C ILE A 384 20.41 1.75 3.80
N PHE A 385 19.55 0.95 4.43
CA PHE A 385 19.97 0.05 5.49
C PHE A 385 20.58 -1.22 4.88
N LEU A 386 21.79 -1.56 5.30
CA LEU A 386 22.48 -2.80 4.95
C LEU A 386 22.63 -3.67 6.19
N LYS A 387 21.97 -4.83 6.19
CA LYS A 387 22.18 -5.87 7.19
C LYS A 387 23.49 -6.59 6.85
N LYS A 388 24.46 -6.49 7.76
CA LYS A 388 25.76 -7.19 7.68
C LYS A 388 25.62 -8.66 8.03
#